data_86ca7d854c33aa3249dbd6032216780b
#
_entry.id   86ca7d854c33aa3249dbd6032216780b
#
_cell.length_a   1.000
_cell.length_b   1.000
_cell.length_c   1.000
_cell.angle_alpha   90.00
_cell.angle_beta   90.00
_cell.angle_gamma   90.00
#
_symmetry.space_group_name_H-M   'P 1'
#
loop_
_entity.id
_entity.type
_entity.pdbx_description
1 polymer ?
#
loop_
_entity_poly.entity_id
_entity_poly.type
_entity_poly.pdbx_seq_one_letter_code
_entity_poly.pdbx_strand_id
1 'polypeptide(L)'
;MNSDDLLFPIKNVVNEMYARDVSKKTKAAKKAKARDGQFIGSKAPFGYKIDPNDRHHLIVDEPAAQVVKRIFRLASEGVGYNKMAKIFREEKVLTPIAYFNLNNPDYFKSDYWRKEFDWHVTSIRAILNNEVYLGKLVYGKQRNKSMKSKEKVRNPKEDWIVVENCHEPIITQELWDTVHKILNAKHRPAKTGEIQMFAGLLYCSDCGHALTYSQKKHKDGSYHGAYSVSYTHLT
;
A
#
# COMPACT_ATOMS: atom_id res chain seq x y z
N MET A 1 38.77 18.23 40.65
CA MET A 1 37.80 17.45 39.87
C MET A 1 36.47 17.72 40.48
N ASN A 2 35.61 18.48 39.75
CA ASN A 2 34.32 18.85 40.27
C ASN A 2 33.40 17.59 40.25
N SER A 3 32.67 17.38 41.35
CA SER A 3 31.71 16.29 41.48
C SER A 3 30.63 16.30 40.37
N ASP A 4 30.41 17.45 39.72
CA ASP A 4 29.49 17.60 38.60
C ASP A 4 29.98 16.90 37.31
N ASP A 5 31.27 16.75 37.09
CA ASP A 5 31.83 16.07 35.90
C ASP A 5 31.53 14.56 35.87
N LEU A 6 31.37 13.93 37.03
CA LEU A 6 31.00 12.51 37.17
C LEU A 6 29.48 12.28 37.13
N LEU A 7 28.71 13.25 37.60
CA LEU A 7 27.24 13.15 37.65
C LEU A 7 26.61 13.27 36.26
N PHE A 8 27.20 14.03 35.33
CA PHE A 8 26.66 14.24 34.01
C PHE A 8 26.61 12.96 33.15
N PRO A 9 27.70 12.17 33.04
CA PRO A 9 27.65 10.88 32.32
C PRO A 9 26.66 9.89 32.93
N ILE A 10 26.56 9.84 34.25
CA ILE A 10 25.63 8.92 34.94
C ILE A 10 24.17 9.32 34.62
N LYS A 11 23.82 10.61 34.67
CA LYS A 11 22.49 11.09 34.27
C LYS A 11 22.16 10.71 32.82
N ASN A 12 23.13 10.83 31.90
CA ASN A 12 22.92 10.45 30.49
C ASN A 12 22.67 8.95 30.32
N VAL A 13 23.39 8.10 31.03
CA VAL A 13 23.18 6.64 31.01
C VAL A 13 21.82 6.29 31.58
N VAL A 14 21.41 6.86 32.68
CA VAL A 14 20.10 6.63 33.30
C VAL A 14 18.98 7.07 32.36
N ASN A 15 19.10 8.26 31.74
CA ASN A 15 18.13 8.75 30.76
C ASN A 15 18.02 7.82 29.53
N GLU A 16 19.15 7.31 29.04
CA GLU A 16 19.14 6.36 27.92
C GLU A 16 18.49 5.03 28.31
N MET A 17 18.76 4.50 29.51
CA MET A 17 18.12 3.29 30.02
C MET A 17 16.60 3.47 30.16
N TYR A 18 16.17 4.61 30.74
CA TYR A 18 14.77 4.94 30.85
C TYR A 18 14.08 5.02 29.49
N ALA A 19 14.67 5.73 28.53
CA ALA A 19 14.13 5.83 27.19
C ALA A 19 14.01 4.46 26.50
N ARG A 20 14.99 3.56 26.69
CA ARG A 20 14.95 2.18 26.18
C ARG A 20 13.81 1.38 26.81
N ASP A 21 13.62 1.51 28.12
CA ASP A 21 12.57 0.79 28.84
C ASP A 21 11.18 1.26 28.41
N VAL A 22 10.93 2.56 28.35
CA VAL A 22 9.70 3.15 27.81
C VAL A 22 9.43 2.66 26.39
N SER A 23 10.47 2.63 25.53
CA SER A 23 10.33 2.14 24.16
C SER A 23 9.93 0.66 24.11
N LYS A 24 10.53 -0.20 24.95
CA LYS A 24 10.18 -1.63 25.05
C LYS A 24 8.73 -1.80 25.51
N LYS A 25 8.33 -1.13 26.58
CA LYS A 25 6.96 -1.18 27.13
C LYS A 25 5.92 -0.71 26.10
N THR A 26 6.18 0.41 25.43
CA THR A 26 5.29 0.94 24.39
C THR A 26 5.14 -0.02 23.21
N LYS A 27 6.25 -0.66 22.76
CA LYS A 27 6.20 -1.65 21.69
C LYS A 27 5.42 -2.91 22.11
N ALA A 28 5.62 -3.37 23.35
CA ALA A 28 4.88 -4.51 23.89
C ALA A 28 3.38 -4.23 23.97
N ALA A 29 2.99 -3.07 24.50
CA ALA A 29 1.59 -2.65 24.56
C ALA A 29 0.95 -2.53 23.16
N LYS A 30 1.66 -1.95 22.18
CA LYS A 30 1.17 -1.89 20.80
C LYS A 30 1.02 -3.28 20.18
N LYS A 31 1.95 -4.21 20.44
CA LYS A 31 1.83 -5.59 19.95
C LYS A 31 0.64 -6.32 20.60
N ALA A 32 0.39 -6.13 21.89
CA ALA A 32 -0.78 -6.70 22.56
C ALA A 32 -2.06 -6.21 21.91
N LYS A 33 -2.26 -4.89 21.82
CA LYS A 33 -3.41 -4.29 21.14
C LYS A 33 -3.59 -4.76 19.69
N ALA A 34 -2.48 -4.90 18.94
CA ALA A 34 -2.54 -5.40 17.57
C ALA A 34 -3.03 -6.85 17.49
N ARG A 35 -2.64 -7.73 18.44
CA ARG A 35 -3.11 -9.11 18.53
C ARG A 35 -4.58 -9.20 18.86
N ASP A 36 -5.09 -8.23 19.63
CA ASP A 36 -6.51 -8.10 19.97
C ASP A 36 -7.34 -7.50 18.83
N GLY A 37 -6.76 -7.28 17.65
CA GLY A 37 -7.46 -6.71 16.50
C GLY A 37 -7.78 -5.22 16.65
N GLN A 38 -7.14 -4.53 17.59
CA GLN A 38 -7.34 -3.11 17.83
C GLN A 38 -6.56 -2.24 16.84
N PHE A 39 -7.23 -1.22 16.29
CA PHE A 39 -6.56 -0.22 15.48
C PHE A 39 -5.68 0.68 16.37
N ILE A 40 -4.40 0.79 16.02
CA ILE A 40 -3.40 1.55 16.80
C ILE A 40 -2.78 2.72 16.04
N GLY A 41 -3.30 3.02 14.84
CA GLY A 41 -2.86 4.16 14.05
C GLY A 41 -3.38 5.49 14.60
N SER A 42 -2.67 6.57 14.30
CA SER A 42 -3.11 7.94 14.62
C SER A 42 -4.12 8.48 13.61
N LYS A 43 -4.13 7.94 12.41
CA LYS A 43 -5.02 8.30 11.32
C LYS A 43 -5.65 7.04 10.75
N ALA A 44 -6.96 7.10 10.50
CA ALA A 44 -7.63 6.05 9.75
C ALA A 44 -7.11 5.99 8.31
N PRO A 45 -7.04 4.80 7.70
CA PRO A 45 -6.82 4.65 6.28
C PRO A 45 -7.96 5.33 5.48
N PHE A 46 -7.64 5.83 4.29
CA PHE A 46 -8.65 6.45 3.41
C PHE A 46 -9.79 5.45 3.11
N GLY A 47 -11.03 5.87 3.22
CA GLY A 47 -12.21 4.99 3.17
C GLY A 47 -12.74 4.57 4.54
N TYR A 48 -11.98 4.84 5.60
CA TYR A 48 -12.39 4.59 6.99
C TYR A 48 -12.23 5.85 7.84
N LYS A 49 -12.94 5.88 8.94
CA LYS A 49 -12.78 6.84 10.03
C LYS A 49 -12.69 6.09 11.35
N ILE A 50 -12.09 6.71 12.36
CA ILE A 50 -12.02 6.16 13.71
C ILE A 50 -13.41 6.31 14.34
N ASP A 51 -13.91 5.26 14.99
CA ASP A 51 -15.16 5.32 15.72
C ASP A 51 -15.07 6.36 16.86
N PRO A 52 -16.00 7.33 16.92
CA PRO A 52 -16.02 8.31 18.01
C PRO A 52 -16.15 7.68 19.42
N ASN A 53 -16.76 6.51 19.52
CA ASN A 53 -16.99 5.80 20.78
C ASN A 53 -15.84 4.84 21.13
N ASP A 54 -15.12 4.32 20.12
CA ASP A 54 -13.97 3.44 20.30
C ASP A 54 -12.81 3.83 19.41
N ARG A 55 -11.83 4.48 19.99
CA ARG A 55 -10.60 4.91 19.27
C ARG A 55 -9.83 3.75 18.59
N HIS A 56 -10.11 2.53 18.99
CA HIS A 56 -9.43 1.34 18.48
C HIS A 56 -10.22 0.59 17.41
N HIS A 57 -11.39 1.11 17.03
CA HIS A 57 -12.24 0.55 15.99
C HIS A 57 -12.31 1.46 14.76
N LEU A 58 -12.36 0.84 13.55
CA LEU A 58 -12.53 1.53 12.29
C LEU A 58 -13.96 1.33 11.80
N ILE A 59 -14.61 2.42 11.39
CA ILE A 59 -15.92 2.41 10.75
C ILE A 59 -15.80 2.93 9.33
N VAL A 60 -16.65 2.44 8.42
CA VAL A 60 -16.62 2.86 7.01
C VAL A 60 -17.01 4.34 6.91
N ASP A 61 -16.24 5.09 6.13
CA ASP A 61 -16.53 6.46 5.72
C ASP A 61 -17.02 6.43 4.27
N GLU A 62 -18.34 6.39 4.10
CA GLU A 62 -18.97 6.06 2.81
C GLU A 62 -18.48 6.94 1.65
N PRO A 63 -18.36 8.29 1.75
CA PRO A 63 -17.88 9.10 0.63
C PRO A 63 -16.46 8.70 0.17
N ALA A 64 -15.55 8.44 1.11
CA ALA A 64 -14.19 8.00 0.81
C ALA A 64 -14.15 6.53 0.36
N ALA A 65 -15.01 5.68 0.94
CA ALA A 65 -15.13 4.27 0.57
C ALA A 65 -15.58 4.08 -0.88
N GLN A 66 -16.47 4.92 -1.40
CA GLN A 66 -16.88 4.90 -2.81
C GLN A 66 -15.68 5.14 -3.75
N VAL A 67 -14.78 6.04 -3.39
CA VAL A 67 -13.55 6.27 -4.18
C VAL A 67 -12.66 5.03 -4.14
N VAL A 68 -12.51 4.38 -2.99
CA VAL A 68 -11.75 3.13 -2.86
C VAL A 68 -12.38 2.01 -3.71
N LYS A 69 -13.69 1.79 -3.60
CA LYS A 69 -14.42 0.81 -4.42
C LYS A 69 -14.21 1.06 -5.92
N ARG A 70 -14.22 2.33 -6.33
CA ARG A 70 -13.98 2.72 -7.73
C ARG A 70 -12.54 2.44 -8.17
N ILE A 71 -11.54 2.68 -7.32
CA ILE A 71 -10.13 2.34 -7.62
C ILE A 71 -9.99 0.85 -7.88
N PHE A 72 -10.57 0.00 -7.04
CA PHE A 72 -10.53 -1.45 -7.22
C PHE A 72 -11.28 -1.92 -8.45
N ARG A 73 -12.44 -1.32 -8.78
CA ARG A 73 -13.18 -1.62 -10.00
C ARG A 73 -12.36 -1.27 -11.25
N LEU A 74 -11.80 -0.06 -11.33
CA LEU A 74 -10.95 0.32 -12.46
C LEU A 74 -9.72 -0.58 -12.60
N ALA A 75 -9.15 -1.04 -11.48
CA ALA A 75 -8.05 -2.00 -11.50
C ALA A 75 -8.48 -3.37 -12.02
N SER A 76 -9.68 -3.84 -11.68
CA SER A 76 -10.24 -5.10 -12.20
C SER A 76 -10.57 -5.05 -13.71
N GLU A 77 -10.84 -3.85 -14.22
CA GLU A 77 -11.01 -3.57 -15.65
C GLU A 77 -9.66 -3.44 -16.40
N GLY A 78 -8.53 -3.63 -15.71
CA GLY A 78 -7.18 -3.54 -16.31
C GLY A 78 -6.68 -2.11 -16.53
N VAL A 79 -7.33 -1.11 -15.94
CA VAL A 79 -6.88 0.28 -16.04
C VAL A 79 -5.58 0.48 -15.25
N GLY A 80 -4.51 0.92 -15.91
CA GLY A 80 -3.21 1.14 -15.28
C GLY A 80 -3.20 2.34 -14.31
N TYR A 81 -2.28 2.32 -13.34
CA TYR A 81 -2.17 3.35 -12.29
C TYR A 81 -2.09 4.80 -12.81
N ASN A 82 -1.33 5.04 -13.88
CA ASN A 82 -1.18 6.36 -14.49
C ASN A 82 -2.49 6.87 -15.06
N LYS A 83 -3.25 5.99 -15.73
CA LYS A 83 -4.56 6.32 -16.30
C LYS A 83 -5.58 6.61 -15.21
N MET A 84 -5.61 5.82 -14.14
CA MET A 84 -6.45 6.09 -12.96
C MET A 84 -6.13 7.46 -12.34
N ALA A 85 -4.84 7.76 -12.12
CA ALA A 85 -4.41 9.04 -11.56
C ALA A 85 -4.82 10.22 -12.44
N LYS A 86 -4.79 10.06 -13.78
CA LYS A 86 -5.26 11.06 -14.74
C LYS A 86 -6.77 11.26 -14.62
N ILE A 87 -7.56 10.19 -14.62
CA ILE A 87 -9.03 10.22 -14.47
C ILE A 87 -9.41 10.99 -13.20
N PHE A 88 -8.84 10.64 -12.03
CA PHE A 88 -9.18 11.31 -10.77
C PHE A 88 -8.75 12.77 -10.70
N ARG A 89 -7.69 13.17 -11.41
CA ARG A 89 -7.30 14.57 -11.54
C ARG A 89 -8.28 15.36 -12.41
N GLU A 90 -8.68 14.80 -13.56
CA GLU A 90 -9.61 15.43 -14.48
C GLU A 90 -11.01 15.60 -13.85
N GLU A 91 -11.44 14.62 -13.08
CA GLU A 91 -12.73 14.66 -12.36
C GLU A 91 -12.66 15.44 -11.04
N LYS A 92 -11.52 16.01 -10.68
CA LYS A 92 -11.31 16.75 -9.43
C LYS A 92 -11.74 15.96 -8.18
N VAL A 93 -11.36 14.69 -8.12
CA VAL A 93 -11.57 13.85 -6.92
C VAL A 93 -10.52 14.22 -5.89
N LEU A 94 -10.95 14.50 -4.65
CA LEU A 94 -10.04 14.83 -3.55
C LEU A 94 -9.05 13.68 -3.27
N THR A 95 -7.78 14.03 -3.12
CA THR A 95 -6.75 13.07 -2.67
C THR A 95 -7.01 12.64 -1.23
N PRO A 96 -6.50 11.47 -0.78
CA PRO A 96 -6.64 11.03 0.62
C PRO A 96 -6.18 12.06 1.65
N ILE A 97 -5.12 12.83 1.35
CA ILE A 97 -4.60 13.88 2.23
C ILE A 97 -5.55 15.09 2.24
N ALA A 98 -6.01 15.54 1.07
CA ALA A 98 -6.93 16.67 0.97
C ALA A 98 -8.26 16.37 1.67
N TYR A 99 -8.81 15.15 1.46
CA TYR A 99 -10.02 14.70 2.11
C TYR A 99 -9.86 14.66 3.65
N PHE A 100 -8.72 14.13 4.14
CA PHE A 100 -8.43 14.11 5.57
C PHE A 100 -8.36 15.51 6.15
N ASN A 101 -7.70 16.47 5.47
CA ASN A 101 -7.53 17.84 5.95
C ASN A 101 -8.85 18.61 5.92
N LEU A 102 -9.71 18.36 4.94
CA LEU A 102 -11.04 18.95 4.89
C LEU A 102 -11.85 18.62 6.15
N ASN A 103 -11.74 17.35 6.61
CA ASN A 103 -12.44 16.88 7.80
C ASN A 103 -11.68 17.17 9.12
N ASN A 104 -10.41 17.60 9.05
CA ASN A 104 -9.56 17.87 10.21
C ASN A 104 -8.70 19.14 9.97
N PRO A 105 -9.30 20.33 9.90
CA PRO A 105 -8.60 21.55 9.50
C PRO A 105 -7.45 21.95 10.43
N ASP A 106 -7.54 21.58 11.72
CA ASP A 106 -6.51 21.92 12.72
C ASP A 106 -5.32 20.96 12.76
N TYR A 107 -5.37 19.87 12.00
CA TYR A 107 -4.33 18.83 12.09
C TYR A 107 -3.03 19.18 11.39
N PHE A 108 -3.09 19.89 10.25
CA PHE A 108 -1.92 20.32 9.51
C PHE A 108 -1.90 21.83 9.33
N LYS A 109 -0.85 22.47 9.86
CA LYS A 109 -0.63 23.92 9.72
C LYS A 109 0.22 24.31 8.49
N SER A 110 0.50 23.39 7.56
CA SER A 110 1.38 23.64 6.42
C SER A 110 0.63 23.63 5.09
N ASP A 111 1.06 24.52 4.19
CA ASP A 111 0.53 24.67 2.82
C ASP A 111 0.85 23.49 1.87
N TYR A 112 1.42 22.42 2.37
CA TYR A 112 1.86 21.26 1.58
C TYR A 112 0.71 20.56 0.81
N TRP A 113 -0.53 20.74 1.25
CA TRP A 113 -1.73 20.09 0.70
C TRP A 113 -2.49 20.93 -0.35
N ARG A 114 -1.88 22.00 -0.89
CA ARG A 114 -2.51 22.86 -1.93
C ARG A 114 -2.87 22.12 -3.23
N LYS A 115 -2.36 20.87 -3.41
CA LYS A 115 -2.68 20.05 -4.58
C LYS A 115 -3.82 19.06 -4.26
N GLU A 116 -5.01 19.59 -4.08
CA GLU A 116 -6.17 18.83 -3.59
C GLU A 116 -6.54 17.65 -4.48
N PHE A 117 -6.32 17.77 -5.79
CA PHE A 117 -6.71 16.78 -6.79
C PHE A 117 -5.53 16.07 -7.46
N ASP A 118 -4.30 16.30 -6.99
CA ASP A 118 -3.10 15.74 -7.63
C ASP A 118 -2.85 14.29 -7.19
N TRP A 119 -3.63 13.40 -7.75
CA TRP A 119 -3.45 11.97 -7.52
C TRP A 119 -2.14 11.46 -8.09
N HIS A 120 -1.33 10.85 -7.24
CA HIS A 120 -0.09 10.18 -7.60
C HIS A 120 -0.28 8.66 -7.71
N VAL A 121 0.48 8.04 -8.62
CA VAL A 121 0.55 6.58 -8.78
C VAL A 121 0.86 5.85 -7.47
N THR A 122 1.71 6.45 -6.63
CA THR A 122 2.08 5.91 -5.32
C THR A 122 0.88 5.80 -4.37
N SER A 123 -0.02 6.78 -4.38
CA SER A 123 -1.23 6.77 -3.55
C SER A 123 -2.20 5.67 -3.99
N ILE A 124 -2.43 5.53 -5.31
CA ILE A 124 -3.27 4.47 -5.86
C ILE A 124 -2.68 3.09 -5.55
N ARG A 125 -1.37 2.92 -5.77
CA ARG A 125 -0.67 1.67 -5.44
C ARG A 125 -0.75 1.35 -3.95
N ALA A 126 -0.62 2.34 -3.08
CA ALA A 126 -0.74 2.14 -1.64
C ALA A 126 -2.15 1.67 -1.24
N ILE A 127 -3.20 2.22 -1.88
CA ILE A 127 -4.58 1.79 -1.66
C ILE A 127 -4.76 0.35 -2.14
N LEU A 128 -4.39 0.02 -3.37
CA LEU A 128 -4.58 -1.30 -3.96
C LEU A 128 -3.80 -2.43 -3.25
N ASN A 129 -2.75 -2.10 -2.49
CA ASN A 129 -1.95 -3.08 -1.73
C ASN A 129 -2.24 -3.06 -0.22
N ASN A 130 -3.28 -2.39 0.23
CA ASN A 130 -3.58 -2.31 1.65
C ASN A 130 -4.69 -3.28 2.06
N GLU A 131 -4.31 -4.34 2.76
CA GLU A 131 -5.20 -5.41 3.22
C GLU A 131 -6.29 -4.93 4.21
N VAL A 132 -6.18 -3.69 4.70
CA VAL A 132 -7.20 -3.09 5.57
C VAL A 132 -8.58 -3.06 4.90
N TYR A 133 -8.63 -2.95 3.58
CA TYR A 133 -9.90 -2.94 2.83
C TYR A 133 -10.63 -4.29 2.82
N LEU A 134 -9.96 -5.37 3.23
CA LEU A 134 -10.53 -6.69 3.47
C LEU A 134 -11.00 -6.91 4.93
N GLY A 135 -10.99 -5.86 5.75
CA GLY A 135 -11.29 -6.01 7.17
C GLY A 135 -10.13 -6.54 8.00
N LYS A 136 -8.90 -6.59 7.45
CA LYS A 136 -7.71 -7.11 8.11
C LYS A 136 -6.85 -5.99 8.67
N LEU A 137 -6.32 -6.16 9.87
CA LEU A 137 -5.28 -5.29 10.42
C LEU A 137 -3.94 -5.99 10.38
N VAL A 138 -2.96 -5.34 9.76
CA VAL A 138 -1.59 -5.87 9.66
C VAL A 138 -0.63 -4.93 10.35
N TYR A 139 -0.01 -5.43 11.41
CA TYR A 139 0.96 -4.70 12.22
C TYR A 139 2.34 -5.30 12.09
N GLY A 140 3.39 -4.48 12.27
CA GLY A 140 4.76 -4.97 12.31
C GLY A 140 5.44 -5.11 10.94
N LYS A 141 4.87 -4.56 9.86
CA LYS A 141 5.50 -4.57 8.51
C LYS A 141 6.89 -3.93 8.49
N GLN A 142 7.14 -2.96 9.38
CA GLN A 142 8.39 -2.21 9.46
C GLN A 142 8.76 -1.92 10.91
N ARG A 143 10.08 -1.76 11.15
CA ARG A 143 10.64 -1.31 12.43
C ARG A 143 11.71 -0.26 12.19
N ASN A 144 11.95 0.61 13.16
CA ASN A 144 13.15 1.45 13.13
C ASN A 144 14.38 0.57 13.41
N LYS A 145 15.47 0.81 12.70
CA LYS A 145 16.75 0.09 12.85
C LYS A 145 17.29 0.21 14.28
N SER A 146 17.21 1.39 14.86
CA SER A 146 17.56 1.67 16.26
C SER A 146 16.69 2.78 16.83
N MET A 147 16.78 3.04 18.13
CA MET A 147 16.09 4.17 18.78
C MET A 147 16.59 5.54 18.27
N LYS A 148 17.86 5.62 17.91
CA LYS A 148 18.51 6.86 17.45
C LYS A 148 18.41 7.06 15.95
N SER A 149 17.94 6.03 15.19
CA SER A 149 17.84 6.08 13.72
C SER A 149 16.40 6.23 13.26
N LYS A 150 16.16 7.13 12.30
CA LYS A 150 14.89 7.26 11.57
C LYS A 150 14.77 6.23 10.44
N GLU A 151 15.85 5.48 10.16
CA GLU A 151 15.88 4.46 9.12
C GLU A 151 14.92 3.31 9.47
N LYS A 152 14.05 2.99 8.51
CA LYS A 152 13.07 1.91 8.64
C LYS A 152 13.55 0.66 7.90
N VAL A 153 13.48 -0.48 8.57
CA VAL A 153 13.77 -1.78 8.01
C VAL A 153 12.47 -2.59 7.91
N ARG A 154 12.27 -3.28 6.79
CA ARG A 154 11.14 -4.21 6.65
C ARG A 154 11.37 -5.45 7.50
N ASN A 155 10.35 -5.87 8.21
CA ASN A 155 10.36 -7.15 8.90
C ASN A 155 9.99 -8.28 7.92
N PRO A 156 10.49 -9.50 8.13
CA PRO A 156 9.98 -10.70 7.45
C PRO A 156 8.47 -10.84 7.64
N LYS A 157 7.79 -11.49 6.71
CA LYS A 157 6.32 -11.64 6.79
C LYS A 157 5.88 -12.48 7.98
N GLU A 158 6.73 -13.39 8.43
CA GLU A 158 6.51 -14.27 9.60
C GLU A 158 6.38 -13.47 10.90
N ASP A 159 7.02 -12.29 10.97
CA ASP A 159 6.97 -11.39 12.14
C ASP A 159 5.74 -10.47 12.14
N TRP A 160 4.93 -10.49 11.08
CA TRP A 160 3.75 -9.64 11.00
C TRP A 160 2.62 -10.19 11.86
N ILE A 161 1.94 -9.30 12.54
CA ILE A 161 0.71 -9.63 13.24
C ILE A 161 -0.43 -9.30 12.27
N VAL A 162 -1.11 -10.33 11.81
CA VAL A 162 -2.29 -10.22 10.92
C VAL A 162 -3.50 -10.68 11.71
N VAL A 163 -4.50 -9.81 11.83
CA VAL A 163 -5.78 -10.16 12.46
C VAL A 163 -6.89 -9.86 11.46
N GLU A 164 -7.75 -10.84 11.25
CA GLU A 164 -8.86 -10.78 10.30
C GLU A 164 -10.15 -10.33 11.00
N ASN A 165 -11.09 -9.82 10.20
CA ASN A 165 -12.42 -9.43 10.66
C ASN A 165 -12.41 -8.40 11.81
N CYS A 166 -11.46 -7.45 11.79
CA CYS A 166 -11.35 -6.41 12.81
C CYS A 166 -12.33 -5.26 12.60
N HIS A 167 -12.85 -5.09 11.40
CA HIS A 167 -13.77 -4.03 10.99
C HIS A 167 -14.49 -4.44 9.70
N GLU A 168 -15.53 -3.68 9.33
CA GLU A 168 -16.28 -3.92 8.10
C GLU A 168 -15.39 -3.77 6.84
N PRO A 169 -15.33 -4.79 5.95
CA PRO A 169 -14.56 -4.70 4.72
C PRO A 169 -15.23 -3.79 3.69
N ILE A 170 -14.45 -2.96 2.99
CA ILE A 170 -14.93 -2.15 1.85
C ILE A 170 -14.92 -2.97 0.56
N ILE A 171 -14.00 -3.95 0.45
CA ILE A 171 -13.74 -4.74 -0.75
C ILE A 171 -13.92 -6.22 -0.42
N THR A 172 -14.53 -6.97 -1.35
CA THR A 172 -14.64 -8.43 -1.24
C THR A 172 -13.32 -9.12 -1.55
N GLN A 173 -13.10 -10.30 -0.96
CA GLN A 173 -11.90 -11.10 -1.24
C GLN A 173 -11.77 -11.44 -2.73
N GLU A 174 -12.87 -11.75 -3.41
CA GLU A 174 -12.88 -12.08 -4.83
C GLU A 174 -12.39 -10.93 -5.72
N LEU A 175 -12.85 -9.69 -5.43
CA LEU A 175 -12.40 -8.50 -6.16
C LEU A 175 -10.91 -8.23 -5.90
N TRP A 176 -10.47 -8.38 -4.66
CA TRP A 176 -9.07 -8.27 -4.27
C TRP A 176 -8.18 -9.24 -5.05
N ASP A 177 -8.54 -10.52 -5.06
CA ASP A 177 -7.76 -11.55 -5.74
C ASP A 177 -7.71 -11.33 -7.26
N THR A 178 -8.84 -10.94 -7.85
CA THR A 178 -8.92 -10.58 -9.28
C THR A 178 -7.97 -9.44 -9.61
N VAL A 179 -8.02 -8.36 -8.83
CA VAL A 179 -7.13 -7.20 -9.02
C VAL A 179 -5.67 -7.59 -8.89
N HIS A 180 -5.31 -8.36 -7.85
CA HIS A 180 -3.91 -8.76 -7.64
C HIS A 180 -3.42 -9.74 -8.69
N LYS A 181 -4.27 -10.60 -9.22
CA LYS A 181 -3.94 -11.45 -10.37
C LYS A 181 -3.60 -10.60 -11.60
N ILE A 182 -4.41 -9.58 -11.89
CA ILE A 182 -4.16 -8.65 -13.01
C ILE A 182 -2.88 -7.83 -12.79
N LEU A 183 -2.70 -7.25 -11.59
CA LEU A 183 -1.54 -6.43 -11.27
C LEU A 183 -0.22 -7.20 -11.27
N ASN A 184 -0.25 -8.48 -10.92
CA ASN A 184 0.93 -9.36 -10.91
C ASN A 184 1.21 -9.99 -12.28
N ALA A 185 0.26 -9.96 -13.20
CA ALA A 185 0.48 -10.39 -14.57
C ALA A 185 1.57 -9.51 -15.21
N LYS A 186 2.61 -10.15 -15.78
CA LYS A 186 3.73 -9.43 -16.42
C LYS A 186 3.26 -8.86 -17.76
N HIS A 187 2.72 -7.66 -17.73
CA HIS A 187 2.40 -6.92 -18.96
C HIS A 187 3.64 -6.17 -19.44
N ARG A 188 4.21 -6.59 -20.55
CA ARG A 188 5.10 -5.73 -21.34
C ARG A 188 4.24 -5.02 -22.38
N PRO A 189 4.11 -3.67 -22.32
CA PRO A 189 3.43 -2.95 -23.39
C PRO A 189 4.19 -3.20 -24.70
N ALA A 190 3.47 -3.52 -25.78
CA ALA A 190 4.04 -3.56 -27.10
C ALA A 190 4.61 -2.17 -27.45
N LYS A 191 5.68 -2.12 -28.29
CA LYS A 191 6.27 -0.84 -28.75
C LYS A 191 5.24 0.08 -29.45
N THR A 192 4.17 -0.48 -29.96
CA THR A 192 3.05 0.21 -30.62
C THR A 192 2.05 0.86 -29.66
N GLY A 193 2.17 0.63 -28.33
CA GLY A 193 1.20 1.12 -27.34
C GLY A 193 -0.13 0.36 -27.32
N GLU A 194 -0.36 -0.58 -28.22
CA GLU A 194 -1.56 -1.42 -28.26
C GLU A 194 -1.44 -2.58 -27.28
N ILE A 195 -2.47 -2.77 -26.47
CA ILE A 195 -2.55 -3.92 -25.57
C ILE A 195 -3.13 -5.08 -26.38
N GLN A 196 -2.32 -6.12 -26.61
CA GLN A 196 -2.78 -7.32 -27.27
C GLN A 196 -3.81 -8.07 -26.43
N MET A 197 -4.85 -8.59 -27.07
CA MET A 197 -6.02 -9.20 -26.43
C MET A 197 -5.68 -10.27 -25.38
N PHE A 198 -4.62 -11.04 -25.62
CA PHE A 198 -4.20 -12.14 -24.75
C PHE A 198 -2.94 -11.83 -23.93
N ALA A 199 -2.50 -10.57 -23.87
CA ALA A 199 -1.31 -10.20 -23.11
C ALA A 199 -1.49 -10.50 -21.60
N GLY A 200 -0.61 -11.36 -21.08
CA GLY A 200 -0.66 -11.80 -19.67
C GLY A 200 -1.70 -12.88 -19.32
N LEU A 201 -2.47 -13.36 -20.30
CA LEU A 201 -3.46 -14.41 -20.11
C LEU A 201 -2.98 -15.80 -20.58
N LEU A 202 -1.98 -15.84 -21.48
CA LEU A 202 -1.45 -17.08 -22.02
C LEU A 202 -0.23 -17.55 -21.24
N TYR A 203 -0.22 -18.83 -20.91
CA TYR A 203 0.88 -19.51 -20.24
C TYR A 203 1.30 -20.74 -21.04
N CYS A 204 2.59 -21.06 -21.00
CA CYS A 204 3.09 -22.28 -21.62
C CYS A 204 2.59 -23.52 -20.85
N SER A 205 2.05 -24.53 -21.57
CA SER A 205 1.60 -25.79 -21.00
C SER A 205 2.72 -26.59 -20.32
N ASP A 206 3.95 -26.46 -20.87
CA ASP A 206 5.08 -27.31 -20.45
C ASP A 206 5.83 -26.72 -19.23
N CYS A 207 6.02 -25.41 -19.19
CA CYS A 207 6.82 -24.76 -18.13
C CYS A 207 6.02 -23.78 -17.25
N GLY A 208 4.74 -23.53 -17.52
CA GLY A 208 3.90 -22.61 -16.75
C GLY A 208 4.30 -21.14 -16.83
N HIS A 209 5.28 -20.77 -17.66
CA HIS A 209 5.68 -19.37 -17.81
C HIS A 209 4.72 -18.60 -18.73
N ALA A 210 4.50 -17.33 -18.41
CA ALA A 210 3.67 -16.44 -19.23
C ALA A 210 4.29 -16.23 -20.61
N LEU A 211 3.46 -16.35 -21.66
CA LEU A 211 3.88 -16.10 -23.03
C LEU A 211 4.02 -14.60 -23.28
N THR A 212 5.07 -14.22 -24.02
CA THR A 212 5.34 -12.86 -24.43
C THR A 212 4.96 -12.68 -25.89
N TYR A 213 4.16 -11.66 -26.20
CA TYR A 213 3.86 -11.29 -27.58
C TYR A 213 5.04 -10.54 -28.20
N SER A 214 5.47 -10.98 -29.37
CA SER A 214 6.47 -10.29 -30.18
C SER A 214 5.92 -10.04 -31.57
N GLN A 215 6.15 -8.85 -32.11
CA GLN A 215 5.71 -8.47 -33.44
C GLN A 215 6.93 -8.13 -34.30
N LYS A 216 7.02 -8.73 -35.47
CA LYS A 216 8.05 -8.44 -36.46
C LYS A 216 7.41 -7.81 -37.69
N LYS A 217 8.03 -6.74 -38.19
CA LYS A 217 7.63 -6.10 -39.43
C LYS A 217 8.38 -6.82 -40.60
N HIS A 218 7.65 -7.27 -41.60
CA HIS A 218 8.21 -7.84 -42.81
C HIS A 218 8.65 -6.75 -43.80
N LYS A 219 9.43 -7.13 -44.78
CA LYS A 219 9.92 -6.21 -45.84
C LYS A 219 8.82 -5.65 -46.73
N ASP A 220 7.68 -6.35 -46.81
CA ASP A 220 6.46 -5.96 -47.52
C ASP A 220 5.57 -5.00 -46.73
N GLY A 221 5.99 -4.61 -45.54
CA GLY A 221 5.24 -3.71 -44.66
C GLY A 221 4.22 -4.41 -43.75
N SER A 222 3.97 -5.69 -43.92
CA SER A 222 3.06 -6.47 -43.08
C SER A 222 3.64 -6.73 -41.68
N TYR A 223 2.78 -6.95 -40.69
CA TYR A 223 3.18 -7.29 -39.33
C TYR A 223 2.76 -8.71 -39.00
N HIS A 224 3.70 -9.53 -38.59
CA HIS A 224 3.44 -10.86 -38.06
C HIS A 224 3.71 -10.88 -36.56
N GLY A 225 2.68 -11.27 -35.79
CA GLY A 225 2.76 -11.37 -34.35
C GLY A 225 2.71 -12.82 -33.86
N ALA A 226 3.55 -13.14 -32.91
CA ALA A 226 3.57 -14.46 -32.28
C ALA A 226 3.73 -14.35 -30.77
N TYR A 227 3.11 -15.30 -30.06
CA TYR A 227 3.33 -15.52 -28.64
C TYR A 227 4.46 -16.54 -28.45
N SER A 228 5.46 -16.21 -27.68
CA SER A 228 6.60 -17.08 -27.41
C SER A 228 6.96 -17.10 -25.94
N VAL A 229 7.59 -18.18 -25.49
CA VAL A 229 8.21 -18.27 -24.17
C VAL A 229 9.53 -17.53 -24.18
N SER A 230 9.79 -16.74 -23.14
CA SER A 230 11.02 -15.94 -23.01
C SER A 230 12.27 -16.80 -22.73
N TYR A 231 12.10 -18.05 -22.37
CA TYR A 231 13.16 -19.01 -22.11
C TYR A 231 13.07 -20.15 -23.11
N THR A 232 14.19 -20.49 -23.75
CA THR A 232 14.32 -21.71 -24.52
C THR A 232 14.07 -22.92 -23.60
N HIS A 233 13.11 -23.76 -23.97
CA HIS A 233 13.01 -25.09 -23.37
C HIS A 233 14.34 -25.80 -23.71
N LEU A 234 15.19 -25.99 -22.69
CA LEU A 234 16.31 -26.89 -22.85
C LEU A 234 15.73 -28.30 -22.85
N THR A 235 15.68 -28.89 -24.03
CA THR A 235 15.46 -30.31 -24.25
C THR A 235 16.58 -31.13 -23.64
#